data_ea5d3868faf5da0e4460f30f52e1cef7
#
_entry.id   ea5d3868faf5da0e4460f30f52e1cef7
#
_cell.length_a   1.000
_cell.length_b   1.000
_cell.length_c   1.000
_cell.angle_alpha   90.00
_cell.angle_beta   90.00
_cell.angle_gamma   90.00
#
_symmetry.space_group_name_H-M   'P 1'
#
loop_
_entity.id
_entity.type
_entity.pdbx_description
1 polymer ?
#
loop_
_entity_poly.entity_id
_entity_poly.type
_entity_poly.pdbx_seq_one_letter_code
_entity_poly.pdbx_strand_id
1 'polypeptide(L)'
;MNPSTLPPLLEARGLGRRHPNGNDWLLRDVSLTICPGQRLAIAGPSAAGKTLLLRALALLDRLDAGELFWRGKPIAPADVPDYRRQVIYLHQRPASFEGTVEQNLRQPFSLRVHRGRIFDRDWIISRLCSVGRTADFLERFTRDLSGGEAQLVALLRALQLTPRVLLLDEPTAALDRETAQAAEQLVAAWLGEDAGRATVWVSHNLEQSRRVADRTLRLVAGQVEMET
;
A
#
# COMPACT_ATOMS: atom_id res chain seq x y z
N MET A 1 -21.67 1.17 -15.06
CA MET A 1 -20.55 1.73 -15.86
C MET A 1 -19.45 0.70 -15.88
N ASN A 2 -18.93 0.36 -17.04
CA ASN A 2 -17.86 -0.61 -17.18
C ASN A 2 -16.57 0.02 -16.59
N PRO A 3 -15.84 -0.60 -15.65
CA PRO A 3 -14.65 -0.01 -15.03
C PRO A 3 -13.52 0.33 -16.02
N SER A 4 -13.62 -0.18 -17.24
CA SER A 4 -12.62 0.02 -18.32
C SER A 4 -12.64 1.41 -18.99
N THR A 5 -13.53 2.32 -18.61
CA THR A 5 -13.68 3.64 -19.30
C THR A 5 -13.06 4.82 -18.52
N LEU A 6 -12.66 4.63 -17.28
CA LEU A 6 -12.01 5.68 -16.50
C LEU A 6 -10.50 5.73 -16.78
N PRO A 7 -9.90 6.93 -16.88
CA PRO A 7 -8.47 7.05 -17.05
C PRO A 7 -7.74 6.41 -15.85
N PRO A 8 -6.57 5.79 -16.09
CA PRO A 8 -5.81 5.15 -15.02
C PRO A 8 -5.40 6.15 -13.93
N LEU A 9 -5.38 5.67 -12.67
CA LEU A 9 -4.84 6.42 -11.55
C LEU A 9 -3.32 6.50 -11.66
N LEU A 10 -2.69 5.36 -11.89
CA LEU A 10 -1.24 5.23 -11.98
C LEU A 10 -0.87 4.39 -13.20
N GLU A 11 0.08 4.87 -13.96
CA GLU A 11 0.65 4.13 -15.09
C GLU A 11 2.17 4.12 -14.95
N ALA A 12 2.74 2.94 -15.03
CA ALA A 12 4.16 2.68 -15.06
C ALA A 12 4.55 2.24 -16.46
N ARG A 13 5.56 2.88 -17.07
CA ARG A 13 6.05 2.58 -18.42
C ARG A 13 7.53 2.26 -18.39
N GLY A 14 7.88 1.02 -18.69
CA GLY A 14 9.26 0.58 -18.83
C GLY A 14 10.12 0.76 -17.58
N LEU A 15 9.54 0.60 -16.37
CA LEU A 15 10.29 0.81 -15.14
C LEU A 15 11.48 -0.12 -15.04
N GLY A 16 12.63 0.47 -14.75
CA GLY A 16 13.88 -0.24 -14.52
C GLY A 16 14.59 0.22 -13.26
N ARG A 17 15.15 -0.74 -12.53
CA ARG A 17 15.99 -0.51 -11.35
C ARG A 17 17.21 -1.41 -11.40
N ARG A 18 18.41 -0.83 -11.31
CA ARG A 18 19.67 -1.57 -11.26
C ARG A 18 20.08 -1.89 -9.83
N HIS A 19 20.90 -2.93 -9.71
CA HIS A 19 21.55 -3.24 -8.45
C HIS A 19 22.53 -2.11 -8.10
N PRO A 20 22.57 -1.62 -6.83
CA PRO A 20 23.44 -0.50 -6.43
C PRO A 20 24.93 -0.71 -6.75
N ASN A 21 25.40 -1.95 -6.68
CA ASN A 21 26.79 -2.35 -6.84
C ASN A 21 27.09 -3.07 -8.16
N GLY A 22 26.21 -2.97 -9.17
CA GLY A 22 26.39 -3.69 -10.43
C GLY A 22 25.54 -3.18 -11.56
N ASN A 23 25.73 -3.79 -12.73
CA ASN A 23 24.95 -3.47 -13.94
C ASN A 23 23.68 -4.32 -14.08
N ASP A 24 23.47 -5.28 -13.20
CA ASP A 24 22.32 -6.18 -13.27
C ASP A 24 21.02 -5.46 -12.93
N TRP A 25 19.97 -5.83 -13.65
CA TRP A 25 18.64 -5.30 -13.41
C TRP A 25 17.94 -6.06 -12.28
N LEU A 26 17.44 -5.32 -11.29
CA LEU A 26 16.53 -5.81 -10.25
C LEU A 26 15.06 -5.68 -10.70
N LEU A 27 14.75 -4.65 -11.49
CA LEU A 27 13.53 -4.50 -12.27
C LEU A 27 13.94 -4.13 -13.68
N ARG A 28 13.29 -4.73 -14.69
CA ARG A 28 13.60 -4.48 -16.08
C ARG A 28 12.32 -4.40 -16.92
N ASP A 29 12.12 -3.25 -17.56
CA ASP A 29 11.03 -3.00 -18.50
C ASP A 29 9.64 -3.36 -17.95
N VAL A 30 9.40 -3.00 -16.68
CA VAL A 30 8.13 -3.28 -16.02
C VAL A 30 7.11 -2.21 -16.38
N SER A 31 6.05 -2.63 -17.07
CA SER A 31 4.92 -1.76 -17.42
C SER A 31 3.65 -2.30 -16.81
N LEU A 32 2.86 -1.43 -16.18
CA LEU A 32 1.57 -1.79 -15.60
C LEU A 32 0.68 -0.55 -15.44
N THR A 33 -0.61 -0.81 -15.31
CA THR A 33 -1.62 0.23 -15.12
C THR A 33 -2.50 -0.11 -13.94
N ILE A 34 -2.80 0.88 -13.10
CA ILE A 34 -3.72 0.78 -11.95
C ILE A 34 -4.91 1.70 -12.22
N CYS A 35 -6.08 1.12 -12.38
CA CYS A 35 -7.33 1.83 -12.65
C CYS A 35 -8.14 2.05 -11.36
N PRO A 36 -9.06 3.06 -11.34
CA PRO A 36 -10.04 3.20 -10.27
C PRO A 36 -10.85 1.91 -10.06
N GLY A 37 -11.13 1.57 -8.80
CA GLY A 37 -11.84 0.35 -8.41
C GLY A 37 -11.01 -0.93 -8.46
N GLN A 38 -9.81 -0.91 -9.00
CA GLN A 38 -9.01 -2.11 -9.25
C GLN A 38 -8.39 -2.68 -7.96
N ARG A 39 -8.45 -4.01 -7.86
CA ARG A 39 -7.74 -4.82 -6.87
C ARG A 39 -6.71 -5.68 -7.60
N LEU A 40 -5.44 -5.29 -7.54
CA LEU A 40 -4.34 -5.98 -8.21
C LEU A 40 -3.52 -6.77 -7.18
N ALA A 41 -3.25 -8.05 -7.45
CA ALA A 41 -2.23 -8.80 -6.74
C ALA A 41 -0.93 -8.86 -7.55
N ILE A 42 0.21 -8.78 -6.88
CA ILE A 42 1.52 -9.06 -7.47
C ILE A 42 2.02 -10.37 -6.87
N ALA A 43 2.09 -11.42 -7.70
CA ALA A 43 2.60 -12.73 -7.35
C ALA A 43 3.99 -12.96 -7.95
N GLY A 44 4.71 -13.93 -7.40
CA GLY A 44 6.05 -14.32 -7.90
C GLY A 44 6.91 -14.90 -6.79
N PRO A 45 8.03 -15.54 -7.15
CA PRO A 45 8.94 -16.16 -6.18
C PRO A 45 9.57 -15.13 -5.23
N SER A 46 10.18 -15.59 -4.15
CA SER A 46 11.02 -14.73 -3.29
C SER A 46 12.12 -14.10 -4.12
N ALA A 47 12.50 -12.87 -3.79
CA ALA A 47 13.49 -12.07 -4.52
C ALA A 47 13.13 -11.72 -5.99
N ALA A 48 11.89 -11.94 -6.44
CA ALA A 48 11.44 -11.54 -7.79
C ALA A 48 11.40 -10.02 -8.00
N GLY A 49 11.56 -9.20 -6.93
CA GLY A 49 11.50 -7.74 -7.02
C GLY A 49 10.14 -7.13 -6.64
N LYS A 50 9.20 -7.89 -6.06
CA LYS A 50 7.85 -7.41 -5.70
C LYS A 50 7.87 -6.18 -4.79
N THR A 51 8.57 -6.26 -3.67
CA THR A 51 8.81 -5.13 -2.75
C THR A 51 9.44 -3.94 -3.45
N LEU A 52 10.45 -4.20 -4.30
CA LEU A 52 11.12 -3.15 -5.05
C LEU A 52 10.18 -2.46 -6.04
N LEU A 53 9.29 -3.23 -6.70
CA LEU A 53 8.27 -2.68 -7.57
C LEU A 53 7.29 -1.79 -6.80
N LEU A 54 6.77 -2.23 -5.65
CA LEU A 54 5.89 -1.38 -4.82
C LEU A 54 6.59 -0.09 -4.38
N ARG A 55 7.86 -0.17 -3.97
CA ARG A 55 8.66 1.00 -3.57
C ARG A 55 8.91 1.94 -4.75
N ALA A 56 9.17 1.39 -5.94
CA ALA A 56 9.31 2.15 -7.17
C ALA A 56 8.00 2.90 -7.53
N LEU A 57 6.85 2.20 -7.45
CA LEU A 57 5.53 2.80 -7.65
C LEU A 57 5.22 3.91 -6.63
N ALA A 58 5.69 3.79 -5.39
CA ALA A 58 5.57 4.82 -4.36
C ALA A 58 6.61 5.95 -4.51
N LEU A 59 7.51 5.88 -5.50
CA LEU A 59 8.66 6.79 -5.67
C LEU A 59 9.57 6.85 -4.44
N LEU A 60 9.63 5.77 -3.63
CA LEU A 60 10.52 5.67 -2.47
C LEU A 60 11.96 5.36 -2.90
N ASP A 61 12.13 4.71 -4.04
CA ASP A 61 13.42 4.43 -4.65
C ASP A 61 13.55 5.18 -5.97
N ARG A 62 14.79 5.52 -6.33
CA ARG A 62 15.11 6.12 -7.63
C ARG A 62 14.89 5.09 -8.73
N LEU A 63 14.31 5.51 -9.83
CA LEU A 63 14.25 4.74 -11.07
C LEU A 63 15.51 4.99 -11.91
N ASP A 64 16.03 3.93 -12.52
CA ASP A 64 17.16 4.01 -13.46
C ASP A 64 16.67 4.03 -14.92
N ALA A 65 15.42 3.61 -15.15
CA ALA A 65 14.73 3.69 -16.44
C ALA A 65 13.22 3.77 -16.26
N GLY A 66 12.52 4.23 -17.30
CA GLY A 66 11.07 4.32 -17.33
C GLY A 66 10.51 5.54 -16.62
N GLU A 67 9.20 5.67 -16.65
CA GLU A 67 8.47 6.82 -16.13
C GLU A 67 7.18 6.39 -15.44
N LEU A 68 6.75 7.21 -14.46
CA LEU A 68 5.45 7.09 -13.78
C LEU A 68 4.55 8.26 -14.14
N PHE A 69 3.30 7.92 -14.43
CA PHE A 69 2.25 8.90 -14.74
C PHE A 69 1.15 8.79 -13.68
N TRP A 70 0.80 9.90 -13.08
CA TRP A 70 -0.33 10.03 -12.18
C TRP A 70 -1.49 10.73 -12.89
N ARG A 71 -2.61 10.01 -13.08
CA ARG A 71 -3.78 10.51 -13.81
C ARG A 71 -3.42 11.08 -15.18
N GLY A 72 -2.60 10.34 -15.93
CA GLY A 72 -2.16 10.69 -17.28
C GLY A 72 -1.08 11.77 -17.36
N LYS A 73 -0.57 12.30 -16.23
CA LYS A 73 0.51 13.29 -16.20
C LYS A 73 1.79 12.71 -15.65
N PRO A 74 2.96 12.96 -16.25
CA PRO A 74 4.23 12.57 -15.65
C PRO A 74 4.41 13.26 -14.30
N ILE A 75 4.99 12.55 -13.34
CA ILE A 75 5.17 13.05 -11.96
C ILE A 75 6.47 13.85 -11.91
N ALA A 76 6.36 15.17 -11.79
CA ALA A 76 7.52 16.02 -11.60
C ALA A 76 8.07 15.91 -10.15
N PRO A 77 9.37 16.18 -9.91
CA PRO A 77 9.95 16.13 -8.55
C PRO A 77 9.22 16.99 -7.52
N ALA A 78 8.68 18.13 -7.93
CA ALA A 78 7.90 19.01 -7.06
C ALA A 78 6.55 18.41 -6.62
N ASP A 79 5.98 17.50 -7.43
CA ASP A 79 4.67 16.88 -7.18
C ASP A 79 4.77 15.61 -6.34
N VAL A 80 5.98 15.10 -6.08
CA VAL A 80 6.19 13.86 -5.34
C VAL A 80 5.54 13.86 -3.94
N PRO A 81 5.57 14.94 -3.14
CA PRO A 81 4.88 14.96 -1.85
C PRO A 81 3.36 14.79 -1.98
N ASP A 82 2.72 15.45 -2.95
CA ASP A 82 1.28 15.34 -3.21
C ASP A 82 0.92 13.98 -3.80
N TYR A 83 1.77 13.42 -4.66
CA TYR A 83 1.65 12.05 -5.16
C TYR A 83 1.68 11.04 -4.00
N ARG A 84 2.68 11.10 -3.11
CA ARG A 84 2.81 10.19 -1.96
C ARG A 84 1.67 10.32 -0.95
N ARG A 85 0.99 11.47 -0.90
CA ARG A 85 -0.26 11.63 -0.13
C ARG A 85 -1.40 10.79 -0.71
N GLN A 86 -1.41 10.57 -2.02
CA GLN A 86 -2.43 9.82 -2.74
C GLN A 86 -2.08 8.33 -2.90
N VAL A 87 -0.80 7.99 -2.89
CA VAL A 87 -0.28 6.63 -3.07
C VAL A 87 0.54 6.26 -1.85
N ILE A 88 -0.07 5.47 -0.96
CA ILE A 88 0.57 5.07 0.31
C ILE A 88 1.09 3.65 0.20
N TYR A 89 2.37 3.47 0.53
CA TYR A 89 3.03 2.19 0.64
C TYR A 89 3.05 1.72 2.10
N LEU A 90 2.54 0.52 2.34
CA LEU A 90 2.59 -0.16 3.63
C LEU A 90 3.64 -1.27 3.57
N HIS A 91 4.70 -1.10 4.34
CA HIS A 91 5.81 -2.04 4.41
C HIS A 91 5.44 -3.28 5.21
N GLN A 92 6.04 -4.43 4.87
CA GLN A 92 5.89 -5.70 5.58
C GLN A 92 6.21 -5.59 7.08
N ARG A 93 7.22 -4.79 7.45
CA ARG A 93 7.57 -4.47 8.83
C ARG A 93 7.42 -2.96 9.03
N PRO A 94 6.24 -2.50 9.48
CA PRO A 94 6.00 -1.07 9.61
C PRO A 94 6.84 -0.46 10.73
N ALA A 95 7.36 0.72 10.48
CA ALA A 95 7.97 1.53 11.52
C ALA A 95 6.90 2.12 12.43
N SER A 96 7.15 2.08 13.74
CA SER A 96 6.40 2.82 14.75
C SER A 96 7.30 3.90 15.38
N PHE A 97 6.68 4.99 15.82
CA PHE A 97 7.35 6.01 16.63
C PHE A 97 7.18 5.65 18.11
N GLU A 98 8.09 6.12 18.96
CA GLU A 98 7.92 6.02 20.40
C GLU A 98 6.64 6.76 20.84
N GLY A 99 5.94 6.19 21.84
CA GLY A 99 4.71 6.74 22.36
C GLY A 99 3.54 5.78 22.27
N THR A 100 2.33 6.30 22.43
CA THR A 100 1.10 5.50 22.37
C THR A 100 0.65 5.22 20.95
N VAL A 101 -0.25 4.25 20.80
CA VAL A 101 -0.92 3.96 19.52
C VAL A 101 -1.60 5.22 18.98
N GLU A 102 -2.32 5.96 19.83
CA GLU A 102 -2.99 7.20 19.40
C GLU A 102 -1.99 8.24 18.88
N GLN A 103 -0.88 8.44 19.58
CA GLN A 103 0.18 9.34 19.12
C GLN A 103 0.74 8.92 17.76
N ASN A 104 0.94 7.62 17.54
CA ASN A 104 1.37 7.10 16.24
C ASN A 104 0.33 7.31 15.12
N LEU A 105 -0.95 7.17 15.43
CA LEU A 105 -2.03 7.42 14.47
C LEU A 105 -2.16 8.92 14.15
N ARG A 106 -1.90 9.81 15.11
CA ARG A 106 -1.91 11.27 14.92
C ARG A 106 -0.72 11.81 14.14
N GLN A 107 0.42 11.08 14.15
CA GLN A 107 1.69 11.53 13.58
C GLN A 107 1.60 12.03 12.12
N PRO A 108 0.90 11.37 11.17
CA PRO A 108 0.80 11.86 9.81
C PRO A 108 0.19 13.26 9.67
N PHE A 109 -0.69 13.67 10.59
CA PHE A 109 -1.36 14.96 10.54
C PHE A 109 -0.43 16.14 10.91
N SER A 110 0.75 15.85 11.47
CA SER A 110 1.80 16.86 11.69
C SER A 110 2.53 17.25 10.40
N LEU A 111 2.42 16.42 9.35
CA LEU A 111 3.12 16.67 8.10
C LEU A 111 2.45 17.80 7.30
N ARG A 112 3.26 18.67 6.69
CA ARG A 112 2.80 19.82 5.91
C ARG A 112 1.80 19.41 4.80
N VAL A 113 1.99 18.26 4.18
CA VAL A 113 1.13 17.73 3.10
C VAL A 113 -0.28 17.37 3.57
N HIS A 114 -0.46 17.17 4.88
CA HIS A 114 -1.76 16.89 5.52
C HIS A 114 -2.33 18.09 6.29
N ARG A 115 -1.76 19.28 6.12
CA ARG A 115 -2.25 20.50 6.80
C ARG A 115 -3.75 20.70 6.57
N GLY A 116 -4.49 20.99 7.64
CA GLY A 116 -5.95 21.19 7.59
C GLY A 116 -6.78 19.91 7.72
N ARG A 117 -6.15 18.73 7.75
CA ARG A 117 -6.84 17.47 8.09
C ARG A 117 -6.85 17.30 9.60
N ILE A 118 -7.93 16.72 10.10
CA ILE A 118 -8.13 16.47 11.54
C ILE A 118 -8.11 14.96 11.77
N PHE A 119 -7.47 14.55 12.86
CA PHE A 119 -7.51 13.16 13.33
C PHE A 119 -8.92 12.84 13.85
N ASP A 120 -9.54 11.85 13.27
CA ASP A 120 -10.87 11.38 13.66
C ASP A 120 -10.72 10.15 14.59
N ARG A 121 -10.81 10.41 15.90
CA ARG A 121 -10.67 9.39 16.93
C ARG A 121 -11.82 8.39 16.89
N ASP A 122 -13.04 8.84 16.62
CA ASP A 122 -14.22 7.99 16.62
C ASP A 122 -14.21 7.04 15.43
N TRP A 123 -13.75 7.52 14.27
CA TRP A 123 -13.51 6.68 13.11
C TRP A 123 -12.49 5.58 13.43
N ILE A 124 -11.37 5.90 14.09
CA ILE A 124 -10.36 4.92 14.49
C ILE A 124 -10.95 3.89 15.46
N ILE A 125 -11.69 4.31 16.50
CA ILE A 125 -12.33 3.41 17.45
C ILE A 125 -13.30 2.45 16.75
N SER A 126 -14.12 2.96 15.84
CA SER A 126 -15.02 2.14 15.04
C SER A 126 -14.26 1.05 14.25
N ARG A 127 -13.12 1.38 13.65
CA ARG A 127 -12.29 0.40 12.92
C ARG A 127 -11.58 -0.58 13.85
N LEU A 128 -11.12 -0.14 15.02
CA LEU A 128 -10.57 -1.02 16.04
C LEU A 128 -11.60 -2.03 16.52
N CYS A 129 -12.83 -1.60 16.79
CA CYS A 129 -13.92 -2.49 17.18
C CYS A 129 -14.21 -3.56 16.12
N SER A 130 -14.15 -3.21 14.83
CA SER A 130 -14.39 -4.18 13.75
C SER A 130 -13.31 -5.26 13.64
N VAL A 131 -12.15 -5.08 14.28
CA VAL A 131 -11.06 -6.07 14.36
C VAL A 131 -10.88 -6.60 15.80
N GLY A 132 -11.94 -6.52 16.64
CA GLY A 132 -11.95 -7.08 17.99
C GLY A 132 -11.07 -6.33 19.00
N ARG A 133 -10.78 -5.04 18.76
CA ARG A 133 -10.03 -4.18 19.70
C ARG A 133 -10.93 -3.10 20.27
N THR A 134 -10.69 -2.75 21.53
CA THR A 134 -11.42 -1.70 22.25
C THR A 134 -10.66 -0.37 22.26
N ALA A 135 -11.30 0.71 22.71
CA ALA A 135 -10.73 2.05 22.70
C ALA A 135 -9.45 2.21 23.54
N ASP A 136 -9.30 1.39 24.61
CA ASP A 136 -8.11 1.34 25.46
C ASP A 136 -6.85 0.91 24.70
N PHE A 137 -7.00 0.23 23.56
CA PHE A 137 -5.87 -0.09 22.66
C PHE A 137 -5.11 1.17 22.22
N LEU A 138 -5.77 2.31 22.14
CA LEU A 138 -5.15 3.59 21.77
C LEU A 138 -4.15 4.11 22.81
N GLU A 139 -4.30 3.71 24.07
CA GLU A 139 -3.45 4.12 25.20
C GLU A 139 -2.20 3.25 25.35
N ARG A 140 -2.17 2.08 24.69
CA ARG A 140 -1.02 1.18 24.75
C ARG A 140 0.20 1.80 24.10
N PHE A 141 1.39 1.53 24.68
CA PHE A 141 2.64 1.95 24.08
C PHE A 141 3.00 1.06 22.89
N THR A 142 3.52 1.67 21.82
CA THR A 142 3.88 0.96 20.59
C THR A 142 4.99 -0.06 20.78
N ARG A 143 5.88 0.15 21.75
CA ARG A 143 6.94 -0.81 22.13
C ARG A 143 6.40 -2.13 22.68
N ASP A 144 5.18 -2.13 23.23
CA ASP A 144 4.53 -3.27 23.87
C ASP A 144 3.59 -4.03 22.91
N LEU A 145 3.52 -3.59 21.65
CA LEU A 145 2.69 -4.22 20.63
C LEU A 145 3.38 -5.48 20.07
N SER A 146 2.58 -6.53 19.85
CA SER A 146 3.00 -7.63 18.98
C SER A 146 3.24 -7.14 17.54
N GLY A 147 3.97 -7.93 16.74
CA GLY A 147 4.17 -7.61 15.33
C GLY A 147 2.88 -7.43 14.55
N GLY A 148 1.86 -8.25 14.86
CA GLY A 148 0.53 -8.14 14.27
C GLY A 148 -0.21 -6.87 14.67
N GLU A 149 -0.16 -6.50 15.95
CA GLU A 149 -0.77 -5.25 16.43
C GLU A 149 -0.10 -4.02 15.83
N ALA A 150 1.23 -4.03 15.69
CA ALA A 150 1.97 -2.97 15.01
C ALA A 150 1.56 -2.85 13.53
N GLN A 151 1.33 -3.99 12.87
CA GLN A 151 0.84 -4.04 11.49
C GLN A 151 -0.56 -3.45 11.36
N LEU A 152 -1.47 -3.78 12.30
CA LEU A 152 -2.81 -3.21 12.35
C LEU A 152 -2.77 -1.69 12.55
N VAL A 153 -1.95 -1.19 13.47
CA VAL A 153 -1.77 0.26 13.68
C VAL A 153 -1.27 0.94 12.40
N ALA A 154 -0.30 0.35 11.70
CA ALA A 154 0.21 0.90 10.45
C ALA A 154 -0.85 0.91 9.34
N LEU A 155 -1.68 -0.12 9.25
CA LEU A 155 -2.80 -0.18 8.32
C LEU A 155 -3.81 0.94 8.61
N LEU A 156 -4.26 1.08 9.85
CA LEU A 156 -5.18 2.15 10.26
C LEU A 156 -4.59 3.54 10.02
N ARG A 157 -3.27 3.71 10.28
CA ARG A 157 -2.53 4.94 9.98
C ARG A 157 -2.54 5.31 8.50
N ALA A 158 -2.53 4.32 7.61
CA ALA A 158 -2.66 4.53 6.17
C ALA A 158 -4.09 4.81 5.74
N LEU A 159 -5.07 4.02 6.21
CA LEU A 159 -6.48 4.10 5.81
C LEU A 159 -7.11 5.45 6.19
N GLN A 160 -6.84 5.98 7.39
CA GLN A 160 -7.37 7.27 7.86
C GLN A 160 -6.97 8.46 6.97
N LEU A 161 -5.89 8.33 6.22
CA LEU A 161 -5.42 9.34 5.28
C LEU A 161 -6.19 9.31 3.95
N THR A 162 -7.11 8.39 3.78
CA THR A 162 -7.96 8.25 2.60
C THR A 162 -7.18 8.39 1.27
N PRO A 163 -6.10 7.61 1.07
CA PRO A 163 -5.34 7.66 -0.18
C PRO A 163 -6.19 7.21 -1.37
N ARG A 164 -5.70 7.38 -2.59
CA ARG A 164 -6.32 6.85 -3.81
C ARG A 164 -5.80 5.45 -4.14
N VAL A 165 -4.55 5.17 -3.79
CA VAL A 165 -3.92 3.86 -4.02
C VAL A 165 -3.22 3.40 -2.75
N LEU A 166 -3.49 2.15 -2.35
CA LEU A 166 -2.74 1.45 -1.32
C LEU A 166 -1.83 0.40 -1.96
N LEU A 167 -0.55 0.51 -1.69
CA LEU A 167 0.48 -0.46 -2.07
C LEU A 167 0.84 -1.27 -0.82
N LEU A 168 0.40 -2.52 -0.76
CA LEU A 168 0.40 -3.36 0.43
C LEU A 168 1.43 -4.49 0.27
N ASP A 169 2.54 -4.41 0.98
CA ASP A 169 3.63 -5.37 0.94
C ASP A 169 3.49 -6.35 2.10
N GLU A 170 2.87 -7.50 1.84
CA GLU A 170 2.59 -8.56 2.82
C GLU A 170 1.96 -8.03 4.14
N PRO A 171 0.90 -7.23 4.07
CA PRO A 171 0.38 -6.46 5.22
C PRO A 171 -0.21 -7.34 6.33
N THR A 172 -0.33 -8.64 6.11
CA THR A 172 -0.93 -9.60 7.06
C THR A 172 0.01 -10.74 7.44
N ALA A 173 1.29 -10.69 7.01
CA ALA A 173 2.23 -11.79 7.23
C ALA A 173 2.51 -12.10 8.72
N ALA A 174 2.38 -11.10 9.60
CA ALA A 174 2.59 -11.24 11.04
C ALA A 174 1.29 -11.44 11.83
N LEU A 175 0.15 -11.54 11.16
CA LEU A 175 -1.18 -11.69 11.78
C LEU A 175 -1.59 -13.15 11.84
N ASP A 176 -2.32 -13.53 12.91
CA ASP A 176 -3.09 -14.75 12.90
C ASP A 176 -4.20 -14.70 11.84
N ARG A 177 -4.81 -15.84 11.57
CA ARG A 177 -5.78 -15.98 10.47
C ARG A 177 -7.01 -15.07 10.64
N GLU A 178 -7.51 -14.95 11.85
CA GLU A 178 -8.72 -14.16 12.16
C GLU A 178 -8.42 -12.66 11.99
N THR A 179 -7.33 -12.18 12.59
CA THR A 179 -6.88 -10.80 12.47
C THR A 179 -6.50 -10.44 11.02
N ALA A 180 -5.91 -11.39 10.28
CA ALA A 180 -5.60 -11.19 8.86
C ALA A 180 -6.87 -10.98 8.02
N GLN A 181 -7.91 -11.80 8.25
CA GLN A 181 -9.20 -11.66 7.57
C GLN A 181 -9.88 -10.34 7.92
N ALA A 182 -9.83 -9.93 9.20
CA ALA A 182 -10.38 -8.64 9.63
C ALA A 182 -9.63 -7.46 8.97
N ALA A 183 -8.30 -7.53 8.85
CA ALA A 183 -7.51 -6.53 8.13
C ALA A 183 -7.86 -6.48 6.63
N GLU A 184 -8.06 -7.63 5.98
CA GLU A 184 -8.54 -7.71 4.59
C GLU A 184 -9.90 -7.03 4.43
N GLN A 185 -10.82 -7.26 5.38
CA GLN A 185 -12.15 -6.62 5.38
C GLN A 185 -12.07 -5.10 5.58
N LEU A 186 -11.16 -4.60 6.43
CA LEU A 186 -10.91 -3.17 6.57
C LEU A 186 -10.48 -2.53 5.25
N VAL A 187 -9.56 -3.17 4.53
CA VAL A 187 -9.10 -2.69 3.21
C VAL A 187 -10.24 -2.74 2.19
N ALA A 188 -11.02 -3.83 2.19
CA ALA A 188 -12.17 -3.99 1.28
C ALA A 188 -13.26 -2.93 1.56
N ALA A 189 -13.58 -2.66 2.82
CA ALA A 189 -14.52 -1.63 3.23
C ALA A 189 -14.04 -0.24 2.78
N TRP A 190 -12.77 0.09 3.05
CA TRP A 190 -12.15 1.34 2.60
C TRP A 190 -12.22 1.50 1.08
N LEU A 191 -11.96 0.44 0.31
CA LEU A 191 -12.05 0.46 -1.14
C LEU A 191 -13.50 0.70 -1.62
N GLY A 192 -14.47 0.06 -0.96
CA GLY A 192 -15.90 0.17 -1.27
C GLY A 192 -16.50 1.56 -0.99
N GLU A 193 -15.89 2.36 -0.12
CA GLU A 193 -16.36 3.71 0.21
C GLU A 193 -16.21 4.70 -0.97
N ASP A 194 -15.27 4.46 -1.90
CA ASP A 194 -15.00 5.37 -3.02
C ASP A 194 -14.46 4.57 -4.23
N ALA A 195 -15.26 4.51 -5.30
CA ALA A 195 -14.91 3.82 -6.55
C ALA A 195 -13.64 4.38 -7.24
N GLY A 196 -13.15 5.55 -6.83
CA GLY A 196 -11.90 6.13 -7.31
C GLY A 196 -10.66 5.61 -6.59
N ARG A 197 -10.77 4.63 -5.69
CA ARG A 197 -9.64 4.01 -4.97
C ARG A 197 -9.18 2.74 -5.67
N ALA A 198 -7.95 2.30 -5.38
CA ALA A 198 -7.40 1.04 -5.86
C ALA A 198 -6.43 0.42 -4.85
N THR A 199 -6.19 -0.88 -4.95
CA THR A 199 -5.21 -1.59 -4.14
C THR A 199 -4.24 -2.38 -5.00
N VAL A 200 -2.97 -2.41 -4.58
CA VAL A 200 -1.97 -3.36 -5.08
C VAL A 200 -1.47 -4.17 -3.89
N TRP A 201 -1.61 -5.48 -3.97
CA TRP A 201 -1.36 -6.39 -2.87
C TRP A 201 -0.27 -7.40 -3.21
N VAL A 202 0.81 -7.42 -2.45
CA VAL A 202 1.81 -8.50 -2.48
C VAL A 202 1.49 -9.50 -1.38
N SER A 203 1.35 -10.77 -1.75
CA SER A 203 1.21 -11.88 -0.81
C SER A 203 1.91 -13.12 -1.33
N HIS A 204 2.47 -13.92 -0.42
CA HIS A 204 2.96 -15.27 -0.71
C HIS A 204 1.84 -16.33 -0.67
N ASN A 205 0.67 -15.97 -0.15
CA ASN A 205 -0.48 -16.87 -0.04
C ASN A 205 -1.41 -16.69 -1.25
N LEU A 206 -1.48 -17.72 -2.11
CA LEU A 206 -2.33 -17.71 -3.30
C LEU A 206 -3.82 -17.60 -2.99
N GLU A 207 -4.29 -18.23 -1.90
CA GLU A 207 -5.69 -18.13 -1.48
C GLU A 207 -6.04 -16.71 -1.06
N GLN A 208 -5.13 -16.04 -0.33
CA GLN A 208 -5.27 -14.64 0.02
C GLN A 208 -5.31 -13.78 -1.24
N SER A 209 -4.37 -13.95 -2.16
CA SER A 209 -4.34 -13.18 -3.41
C SER A 209 -5.68 -13.25 -4.16
N ARG A 210 -6.29 -14.44 -4.23
CA ARG A 210 -7.62 -14.64 -4.87
C ARG A 210 -8.77 -13.94 -4.13
N ARG A 211 -8.67 -13.77 -2.80
CA ARG A 211 -9.71 -13.07 -2.02
C ARG A 211 -9.60 -11.55 -2.15
N VAL A 212 -8.38 -11.03 -2.18
CA VAL A 212 -8.12 -9.59 -2.10
C VAL A 212 -7.98 -8.89 -3.46
N ALA A 213 -7.87 -9.65 -4.55
CA ALA A 213 -7.64 -9.11 -5.88
C ALA A 213 -8.50 -9.77 -6.96
N ASP A 214 -8.84 -8.98 -7.97
CA ASP A 214 -9.58 -9.42 -9.17
C ASP A 214 -8.64 -9.74 -10.34
N ARG A 215 -7.40 -9.25 -10.27
CA ARG A 215 -6.38 -9.35 -11.31
C ARG A 215 -5.03 -9.66 -10.67
N THR A 216 -4.25 -10.51 -11.30
CA THR A 216 -2.93 -10.90 -10.79
C THR A 216 -1.85 -10.64 -11.84
N LEU A 217 -0.82 -9.92 -11.44
CA LEU A 217 0.40 -9.72 -12.21
C LEU A 217 1.48 -10.64 -11.66
N ARG A 218 2.08 -11.46 -12.52
CA ARG A 218 3.20 -12.32 -12.15
C ARG A 218 4.52 -11.64 -12.44
N LEU A 219 5.33 -11.44 -11.38
CA LEU A 219 6.67 -10.89 -11.48
C LEU A 219 7.70 -12.00 -11.28
N VAL A 220 8.64 -12.15 -12.22
CA VAL A 220 9.72 -13.12 -12.16
C VAL A 220 11.02 -12.45 -12.62
N ALA A 221 12.07 -12.60 -11.83
CA ALA A 221 13.40 -12.01 -12.12
C ALA A 221 13.32 -10.52 -12.52
N GLY A 222 12.47 -9.75 -11.87
CA GLY A 222 12.31 -8.31 -12.12
C GLY A 222 11.52 -7.93 -13.37
N GLN A 223 10.87 -8.90 -14.03
CA GLN A 223 10.06 -8.68 -15.23
C GLN A 223 8.63 -9.19 -15.04
N VAL A 224 7.67 -8.56 -15.72
CA VAL A 224 6.29 -9.05 -15.79
C VAL A 224 6.22 -10.17 -16.82
N GLU A 225 5.82 -11.38 -16.39
CA GLU A 225 5.69 -12.52 -17.29
C GLU A 225 4.24 -12.73 -17.76
N MET A 226 3.28 -12.49 -16.91
CA MET A 226 1.87 -12.77 -17.21
C MET A 226 0.96 -11.88 -16.39
N GLU A 227 -0.18 -11.58 -16.96
CA GLU A 227 -1.29 -10.89 -16.32
C GLU A 227 -2.57 -11.71 -16.54
N THR A 228 -3.23 -12.13 -15.44
CA THR A 228 -4.48 -12.91 -15.43
C THR A 228 -5.54 -12.29 -14.55
#